data_d78fbc12971b1e5e2d6a3bd0e9deff03
#
_entry.id   d78fbc12971b1e5e2d6a3bd0e9deff03
#
_cell.length_a   1.000
_cell.length_b   1.000
_cell.length_c   1.000
_cell.angle_alpha   90.00
_cell.angle_beta   90.00
_cell.angle_gamma   90.00
#
_symmetry.space_group_name_H-M   'P 1'
#
loop_
_entity.id
_entity.type
_entity.pdbx_description
1 polymer ?
#
loop_
_entity_poly.entity_id
_entity_poly.type
_entity_poly.pdbx_seq_one_letter_code
_entity_poly.pdbx_strand_id
1 'polypeptide(L)'
;NHSFHSWGEIIALLDYCRRNRVKANLLVNKKIMFFEDLRKIESSINRLLRDEKIDSLTVSDTFLVPFLKKKFPLLKLQSSIYMGIDNVYKAREALKMGITLLGLDPSVNRRGEELKKIMGLKKIFPEMKVKLLGILTCYSNCFFASTHSQVPLLLGVLNKSSLRGRDLLGKRISPFACHYQSEDISDELKRPFIRPEDISYYEDNGLADYIKIAYRDEDSPTLREKYAAYFSRTYKGNLFLHPD
;
A
#
# COMPACT_ATOMS: atom_id res chain seq x y z
N ASN A 1 11.29 -3.92 7.79
CA ASN A 1 11.37 -2.51 8.18
C ASN A 1 12.80 -2.02 8.06
N HIS A 2 13.22 -1.67 6.86
CA HIS A 2 14.44 -0.88 6.71
C HIS A 2 14.13 0.52 7.26
N SER A 3 14.45 0.72 8.53
CA SER A 3 14.49 2.05 9.10
C SER A 3 15.71 2.76 8.50
N PHE A 4 15.49 3.82 7.75
CA PHE A 4 16.58 4.73 7.43
C PHE A 4 17.17 5.24 8.74
N HIS A 5 18.46 5.08 8.92
CA HIS A 5 19.14 5.46 10.15
C HIS A 5 19.42 6.98 10.21
N SER A 6 19.41 7.64 9.05
CA SER A 6 19.70 9.08 8.97
C SER A 6 18.96 9.79 7.84
N TRP A 7 18.77 11.10 8.01
CA TRP A 7 18.27 11.96 6.94
C TRP A 7 19.20 11.97 5.72
N GLY A 8 20.51 11.82 5.93
CA GLY A 8 21.49 11.73 4.83
C GLY A 8 21.20 10.57 3.89
N GLU A 9 20.89 9.39 4.43
CA GLU A 9 20.55 8.21 3.63
C GLU A 9 19.25 8.41 2.82
N ILE A 10 18.24 9.00 3.45
CA ILE A 10 16.97 9.32 2.75
C ILE A 10 17.25 10.26 1.57
N ILE A 11 17.98 11.34 1.79
CA ILE A 11 18.31 12.33 0.76
C ILE A 11 19.13 11.68 -0.36
N ALA A 12 20.16 10.89 -0.03
CA ALA A 12 20.97 10.18 -1.01
C ALA A 12 20.12 9.24 -1.91
N LEU A 13 19.18 8.50 -1.29
CA LEU A 13 18.26 7.64 -2.03
C LEU A 13 17.33 8.46 -2.95
N LEU A 14 16.78 9.55 -2.48
CA LEU A 14 15.91 10.42 -3.28
C LEU A 14 16.66 11.05 -4.44
N ASP A 15 17.91 11.48 -4.23
CA ASP A 15 18.78 11.98 -5.30
C ASP A 15 19.14 10.90 -6.33
N TYR A 16 19.34 9.66 -5.87
CA TYR A 16 19.50 8.52 -6.76
C TYR A 16 18.25 8.29 -7.61
N CYS A 17 17.05 8.27 -7.00
CA CYS A 17 15.79 8.13 -7.71
C CYS A 17 15.62 9.23 -8.77
N ARG A 18 15.87 10.49 -8.42
CA ARG A 18 15.77 11.62 -9.33
C ARG A 18 16.72 11.49 -10.53
N ARG A 19 18.00 11.18 -10.29
CA ARG A 19 18.99 10.97 -11.37
C ARG A 19 18.60 9.85 -12.33
N ASN A 20 17.92 8.81 -11.82
CA ASN A 20 17.47 7.69 -12.63
C ASN A 20 16.02 7.82 -13.11
N ARG A 21 15.39 9.00 -12.98
CA ARG A 21 14.00 9.27 -13.38
C ARG A 21 12.98 8.35 -12.70
N VAL A 22 13.28 7.87 -11.52
CA VAL A 22 12.38 7.06 -10.69
C VAL A 22 11.60 7.99 -9.77
N LYS A 23 10.28 7.93 -9.84
CA LYS A 23 9.41 8.72 -8.97
C LYS A 23 9.47 8.25 -7.53
N ALA A 24 9.58 9.19 -6.61
CA ALA A 24 9.65 8.93 -5.19
C ALA A 24 8.29 9.18 -4.52
N ASN A 25 7.80 8.15 -3.81
CA ASN A 25 6.58 8.24 -3.02
C ASN A 25 6.89 8.01 -1.55
N LEU A 26 6.57 8.97 -0.70
CA LEU A 26 6.73 8.83 0.74
C LEU A 26 5.49 8.16 1.36
N LEU A 27 5.71 7.14 2.20
CA LEU A 27 4.65 6.42 2.87
C LEU A 27 4.38 6.99 4.26
N VAL A 28 3.16 7.45 4.49
CA VAL A 28 2.61 7.86 5.79
C VAL A 28 1.46 6.91 6.12
N ASN A 29 1.80 5.64 6.35
CA ASN A 29 0.85 4.53 6.45
C ASN A 29 0.31 4.28 7.87
N LYS A 30 0.53 5.18 8.81
CA LYS A 30 -0.09 5.08 10.13
C LYS A 30 -1.59 5.32 10.00
N LYS A 31 -2.43 4.37 10.47
CA LYS A 31 -3.89 4.44 10.33
C LYS A 31 -4.55 5.52 11.18
N ILE A 32 -3.94 5.87 12.29
CA ILE A 32 -4.41 6.91 13.21
C ILE A 32 -3.23 7.81 13.52
N MET A 33 -3.40 9.11 13.26
CA MET A 33 -2.39 10.13 13.53
C MET A 33 -2.74 10.90 14.81
N PHE A 34 -1.75 11.02 15.69
CA PHE A 34 -1.86 11.92 16.84
C PHE A 34 -1.34 13.31 16.47
N PHE A 35 -1.69 14.32 17.27
CA PHE A 35 -1.29 15.70 17.02
C PHE A 35 0.23 15.89 16.91
N GLU A 36 1.00 15.15 17.70
CA GLU A 36 2.46 15.16 17.61
C GLU A 36 3.00 14.58 16.28
N ASP A 37 2.31 13.57 15.75
CA ASP A 37 2.67 12.98 14.45
C ASP A 37 2.47 14.00 13.33
N LEU A 38 1.38 14.80 13.39
CA LEU A 38 1.09 15.82 12.37
C LEU A 38 2.21 16.87 12.28
N ARG A 39 2.73 17.35 13.42
CA ARG A 39 3.85 18.30 13.44
C ARG A 39 5.12 17.71 12.84
N LYS A 40 5.45 16.46 13.17
CA LYS A 40 6.62 15.75 12.63
C LYS A 40 6.49 15.54 11.12
N ILE A 41 5.29 15.15 10.65
CA ILE A 41 5.00 14.95 9.24
C ILE A 41 5.10 16.28 8.49
N GLU A 42 4.52 17.35 8.99
CA GLU A 42 4.59 18.69 8.38
C GLU A 42 6.04 19.14 8.22
N SER A 43 6.84 19.03 9.27
CA SER A 43 8.28 19.37 9.22
C SER A 43 9.05 18.51 8.20
N SER A 44 8.78 17.20 8.17
CA SER A 44 9.44 16.27 7.25
C SER A 44 9.05 16.56 5.79
N ILE A 45 7.76 16.81 5.53
CA ILE A 45 7.27 17.13 4.19
C ILE A 45 7.86 18.46 3.71
N ASN A 46 7.85 19.51 4.55
CA ASN A 46 8.44 20.79 4.21
C ASN A 46 9.92 20.66 3.80
N ARG A 47 10.68 19.83 4.53
CA ARG A 47 12.07 19.56 4.19
C ARG A 47 12.22 18.85 2.85
N LEU A 48 11.39 17.85 2.57
CA LEU A 48 11.45 17.06 1.34
C LEU A 48 10.92 17.81 0.11
N LEU A 49 9.90 18.66 0.29
CA LEU A 49 9.35 19.47 -0.81
C LEU A 49 10.24 20.65 -1.18
N ARG A 50 11.01 21.20 -0.22
CA ARG A 50 11.90 22.33 -0.47
C ARG A 50 12.86 22.08 -1.65
N ASP A 51 13.31 20.83 -1.78
CA ASP A 51 14.25 20.41 -2.80
C ASP A 51 13.57 19.56 -3.91
N GLU A 52 12.23 19.58 -3.99
CA GLU A 52 11.43 18.76 -4.93
C GLU A 52 11.81 17.28 -4.95
N LYS A 53 12.10 16.73 -3.77
CA LYS A 53 12.65 15.38 -3.66
C LYS A 53 11.60 14.27 -3.68
N ILE A 54 10.32 14.59 -3.47
CA ILE A 54 9.22 13.62 -3.51
C ILE A 54 8.15 14.02 -4.52
N ASP A 55 7.61 13.05 -5.24
CA ASP A 55 6.55 13.25 -6.23
C ASP A 55 5.15 13.13 -5.63
N SER A 56 5.00 12.35 -4.56
CA SER A 56 3.71 12.06 -3.96
C SER A 56 3.82 11.51 -2.54
N LEU A 57 2.69 11.50 -1.85
CA LEU A 57 2.56 10.97 -0.50
C LEU A 57 1.44 9.92 -0.45
N THR A 58 1.71 8.75 0.13
CA THR A 58 0.67 7.75 0.40
C THR A 58 0.19 7.86 1.84
N VAL A 59 -1.13 7.97 2.00
CA VAL A 59 -1.79 8.15 3.31
C VAL A 59 -2.76 7.02 3.60
N SER A 60 -2.92 6.69 4.89
CA SER A 60 -3.89 5.69 5.39
C SER A 60 -4.96 6.32 6.25
N ASP A 61 -4.65 7.41 6.93
CA ASP A 61 -5.58 8.14 7.78
C ASP A 61 -6.36 9.15 6.94
N THR A 62 -7.69 9.00 6.92
CA THR A 62 -8.58 9.87 6.15
C THR A 62 -8.59 11.31 6.67
N PHE A 63 -8.40 11.54 7.98
CA PHE A 63 -8.33 12.87 8.56
C PHE A 63 -7.04 13.62 8.21
N LEU A 64 -5.99 12.89 7.84
CA LEU A 64 -4.75 13.51 7.38
C LEU A 64 -4.90 14.17 6.00
N VAL A 65 -5.82 13.69 5.16
CA VAL A 65 -5.99 14.21 3.78
C VAL A 65 -6.33 15.69 3.74
N PRO A 66 -7.41 16.19 4.42
CA PRO A 66 -7.75 17.61 4.40
C PRO A 66 -6.66 18.47 5.03
N PHE A 67 -5.99 18.01 6.08
CA PHE A 67 -4.85 18.71 6.69
C PHE A 67 -3.73 18.92 5.66
N LEU A 68 -3.34 17.85 4.94
CA LEU A 68 -2.28 17.91 3.92
C LEU A 68 -2.67 18.79 2.74
N LYS A 69 -3.91 18.69 2.27
CA LYS A 69 -4.40 19.51 1.15
C LYS A 69 -4.45 20.99 1.51
N LYS A 70 -4.77 21.32 2.75
CA LYS A 70 -4.74 22.72 3.25
C LYS A 70 -3.30 23.25 3.31
N LYS A 71 -2.35 22.45 3.78
CA LYS A 71 -0.95 22.87 3.97
C LYS A 71 -0.11 22.77 2.71
N PHE A 72 -0.36 21.75 1.87
CA PHE A 72 0.40 21.42 0.67
C PHE A 72 -0.54 21.16 -0.51
N PRO A 73 -1.21 22.20 -1.05
CA PRO A 73 -2.28 22.01 -2.05
C PRO A 73 -1.80 21.33 -3.33
N LEU A 74 -0.55 21.52 -3.72
CA LEU A 74 0.04 20.94 -4.93
C LEU A 74 0.57 19.52 -4.74
N LEU A 75 0.68 19.06 -3.48
CA LEU A 75 1.17 17.71 -3.19
C LEU A 75 0.19 16.66 -3.68
N LYS A 76 0.68 15.73 -4.50
CA LYS A 76 -0.11 14.60 -4.99
C LYS A 76 -0.29 13.58 -3.87
N LEU A 77 -1.54 13.27 -3.55
CA LEU A 77 -1.90 12.29 -2.52
C LEU A 77 -2.34 10.98 -3.15
N GLN A 78 -1.88 9.89 -2.56
CA GLN A 78 -2.27 8.53 -2.90
C GLN A 78 -2.92 7.88 -1.67
N SER A 79 -4.00 7.10 -1.87
CA SER A 79 -4.51 6.26 -0.79
C SER A 79 -3.63 5.03 -0.60
N SER A 80 -3.46 4.64 0.66
CA SER A 80 -2.96 3.32 1.02
C SER A 80 -4.09 2.28 0.90
N ILE A 81 -3.74 1.02 0.67
CA ILE A 81 -4.68 -0.10 0.80
C ILE A 81 -5.35 -0.13 2.18
N TYR A 82 -4.66 0.35 3.21
CA TYR A 82 -5.18 0.45 4.58
C TYR A 82 -6.30 1.47 4.75
N MET A 83 -6.58 2.31 3.75
CA MET A 83 -7.75 3.17 3.74
C MET A 83 -9.03 2.39 3.44
N GLY A 84 -8.92 1.14 2.95
CA GLY A 84 -10.04 0.23 2.74
C GLY A 84 -11.01 0.68 1.64
N ILE A 85 -10.48 1.22 0.53
CA ILE A 85 -11.29 1.62 -0.62
C ILE A 85 -11.62 0.35 -1.43
N ASP A 86 -12.80 -0.20 -1.23
CA ASP A 86 -13.27 -1.47 -1.77
C ASP A 86 -14.51 -1.36 -2.68
N ASN A 87 -14.98 -0.13 -2.92
CA ASN A 87 -16.14 0.14 -3.76
C ASN A 87 -16.12 1.56 -4.35
N VAL A 88 -16.99 1.79 -5.34
CA VAL A 88 -17.09 3.05 -6.07
C VAL A 88 -17.46 4.25 -5.17
N TYR A 89 -18.25 4.05 -4.13
CA TYR A 89 -18.64 5.13 -3.23
C TYR A 89 -17.47 5.66 -2.43
N LYS A 90 -16.69 4.76 -1.80
CA LYS A 90 -15.46 5.13 -1.08
C LYS A 90 -14.41 5.74 -2.03
N ALA A 91 -14.28 5.19 -3.24
CA ALA A 91 -13.39 5.73 -4.27
C ALA A 91 -13.75 7.19 -4.60
N ARG A 92 -15.05 7.47 -4.83
CA ARG A 92 -15.54 8.81 -5.12
C ARG A 92 -15.28 9.79 -3.97
N GLU A 93 -15.52 9.38 -2.74
CA GLU A 93 -15.28 10.25 -1.58
C GLU A 93 -13.77 10.55 -1.41
N ALA A 94 -12.90 9.56 -1.60
CA ALA A 94 -11.45 9.78 -1.58
C ALA A 94 -10.99 10.79 -2.66
N LEU A 95 -11.57 10.70 -3.87
CA LEU A 95 -11.28 11.65 -4.95
C LEU A 95 -11.77 13.07 -4.61
N LYS A 96 -12.97 13.21 -4.05
CA LYS A 96 -13.49 14.52 -3.59
C LYS A 96 -12.60 15.14 -2.52
N MET A 97 -11.98 14.34 -1.66
CA MET A 97 -11.02 14.81 -0.66
C MET A 97 -9.68 15.25 -1.27
N GLY A 98 -9.44 15.02 -2.57
CA GLY A 98 -8.24 15.41 -3.28
C GLY A 98 -7.16 14.33 -3.38
N ILE A 99 -7.50 13.07 -3.15
CA ILE A 99 -6.64 11.94 -3.50
C ILE A 99 -6.73 11.73 -5.02
N THR A 100 -5.59 11.64 -5.68
CA THR A 100 -5.54 11.50 -7.16
C THR A 100 -5.14 10.10 -7.61
N LEU A 101 -4.46 9.31 -6.76
CA LEU A 101 -4.15 7.91 -7.03
C LEU A 101 -4.75 7.02 -5.95
N LEU A 102 -5.71 6.19 -6.36
CA LEU A 102 -6.40 5.26 -5.49
C LEU A 102 -5.63 3.94 -5.40
N GLY A 103 -5.00 3.67 -4.24
CA GLY A 103 -4.57 2.33 -3.86
C GLY A 103 -5.77 1.61 -3.28
N LEU A 104 -6.36 0.69 -4.05
CA LEU A 104 -7.58 0.00 -3.65
C LEU A 104 -7.31 -1.11 -2.64
N ASP A 105 -8.34 -1.45 -1.89
CA ASP A 105 -8.32 -2.65 -1.04
C ASP A 105 -8.19 -3.89 -1.93
N PRO A 106 -7.32 -4.85 -1.59
CA PRO A 106 -7.10 -6.03 -2.42
C PRO A 106 -8.34 -6.90 -2.66
N SER A 107 -9.36 -6.81 -1.81
CA SER A 107 -10.61 -7.55 -1.98
C SER A 107 -11.33 -7.24 -3.29
N VAL A 108 -11.01 -6.10 -3.95
CA VAL A 108 -11.61 -5.77 -5.25
C VAL A 108 -10.82 -6.30 -6.44
N ASN A 109 -9.61 -6.83 -6.24
CA ASN A 109 -8.76 -7.28 -7.35
C ASN A 109 -9.49 -8.23 -8.33
N ARG A 110 -10.32 -9.13 -7.82
CA ARG A 110 -11.10 -10.09 -8.62
C ARG A 110 -12.56 -9.68 -8.86
N ARG A 111 -12.94 -8.45 -8.52
CA ARG A 111 -14.29 -7.91 -8.70
C ARG A 111 -14.35 -6.98 -9.91
N GLY A 112 -14.26 -7.55 -11.10
CA GLY A 112 -14.15 -6.81 -12.37
C GLY A 112 -15.24 -5.75 -12.55
N GLU A 113 -16.51 -6.07 -12.23
CA GLU A 113 -17.61 -5.11 -12.32
C GLU A 113 -17.45 -3.92 -11.37
N GLU A 114 -16.93 -4.14 -10.16
CA GLU A 114 -16.66 -3.04 -9.24
C GLU A 114 -15.49 -2.19 -9.71
N LEU A 115 -14.44 -2.82 -10.25
CA LEU A 115 -13.32 -2.11 -10.87
C LEU A 115 -13.79 -1.25 -12.04
N LYS A 116 -14.67 -1.75 -12.92
CA LYS A 116 -15.25 -0.97 -14.02
C LYS A 116 -16.01 0.26 -13.49
N LYS A 117 -16.81 0.12 -12.43
CA LYS A 117 -17.52 1.25 -11.81
C LYS A 117 -16.52 2.29 -11.26
N ILE A 118 -15.47 1.84 -10.57
CA ILE A 118 -14.42 2.73 -10.06
C ILE A 118 -13.71 3.44 -11.21
N MET A 119 -13.30 2.71 -12.26
CA MET A 119 -12.66 3.29 -13.44
C MET A 119 -13.58 4.27 -14.19
N GLY A 120 -14.88 4.04 -14.14
CA GLY A 120 -15.91 4.95 -14.70
C GLY A 120 -15.89 6.35 -14.06
N LEU A 121 -15.34 6.49 -12.84
CA LEU A 121 -15.17 7.80 -12.20
C LEU A 121 -14.18 8.71 -12.95
N LYS A 122 -13.36 8.19 -13.85
CA LYS A 122 -12.48 9.00 -14.73
C LYS A 122 -13.27 10.01 -15.58
N LYS A 123 -14.54 9.75 -15.86
CA LYS A 123 -15.44 10.70 -16.55
C LYS A 123 -15.65 11.99 -15.74
N ILE A 124 -15.56 11.91 -14.42
CA ILE A 124 -15.77 13.04 -13.49
C ILE A 124 -14.41 13.55 -12.97
N PHE A 125 -13.47 12.64 -12.76
CA PHE A 125 -12.12 12.92 -12.23
C PHE A 125 -11.07 12.42 -13.22
N PRO A 126 -10.80 13.13 -14.33
CA PRO A 126 -9.93 12.65 -15.41
C PRO A 126 -8.50 12.37 -14.99
N GLU A 127 -8.00 13.09 -13.98
CA GLU A 127 -6.63 12.91 -13.46
C GLU A 127 -6.46 11.70 -12.54
N MET A 128 -7.59 11.02 -12.17
CA MET A 128 -7.49 9.90 -11.27
C MET A 128 -6.72 8.72 -11.87
N LYS A 129 -6.01 8.03 -10.99
CA LYS A 129 -5.33 6.78 -11.29
C LYS A 129 -5.72 5.70 -10.29
N VAL A 130 -5.74 4.46 -10.75
CA VAL A 130 -6.05 3.28 -9.92
C VAL A 130 -4.82 2.39 -9.84
N LYS A 131 -4.49 1.97 -8.62
CA LYS A 131 -3.39 1.06 -8.32
C LYS A 131 -3.92 -0.15 -7.55
N LEU A 132 -3.70 -1.33 -8.09
CA LEU A 132 -4.01 -2.61 -7.46
C LEU A 132 -2.75 -3.20 -6.82
N LEU A 133 -2.94 -4.00 -5.77
CA LEU A 133 -1.86 -4.74 -5.14
C LEU A 133 -1.73 -6.11 -5.81
N GLY A 134 -0.65 -6.33 -6.57
CA GLY A 134 -0.43 -7.55 -7.32
C GLY A 134 -0.14 -8.74 -6.41
N ILE A 135 0.96 -8.68 -5.68
CA ILE A 135 1.36 -9.75 -4.77
C ILE A 135 0.76 -9.50 -3.39
N LEU A 136 -0.02 -10.46 -2.90
CA LEU A 136 -0.61 -10.43 -1.57
C LEU A 136 -0.81 -11.84 -1.06
N THR A 137 -0.31 -12.13 0.12
CA THR A 137 -0.48 -13.43 0.80
C THR A 137 -1.70 -13.50 1.71
N CYS A 138 -2.41 -12.37 1.92
CA CYS A 138 -3.62 -12.36 2.75
C CYS A 138 -4.80 -13.04 2.04
N TYR A 139 -5.67 -13.67 2.82
CA TYR A 139 -6.90 -14.28 2.32
C TYR A 139 -7.96 -13.23 1.99
N SER A 140 -8.78 -13.51 0.98
CA SER A 140 -10.00 -12.75 0.72
C SER A 140 -10.97 -12.88 1.90
N ASN A 141 -11.58 -11.77 2.30
CA ASN A 141 -12.56 -11.74 3.39
C ASN A 141 -12.05 -12.25 4.74
N CYS A 142 -10.74 -12.09 5.00
CA CYS A 142 -10.16 -12.48 6.27
C CYS A 142 -10.84 -11.71 7.43
N PHE A 143 -11.46 -12.47 8.36
CA PHE A 143 -12.11 -11.91 9.54
C PHE A 143 -11.16 -11.04 10.38
N PHE A 144 -9.87 -11.38 10.42
CA PHE A 144 -8.86 -10.67 11.18
C PHE A 144 -8.21 -9.51 10.45
N ALA A 145 -8.54 -9.25 9.19
CA ALA A 145 -7.84 -8.25 8.35
C ALA A 145 -7.82 -6.85 8.98
N SER A 146 -8.94 -6.41 9.56
CA SER A 146 -9.05 -5.10 10.22
C SER A 146 -8.15 -5.01 11.46
N THR A 147 -8.17 -6.02 12.31
CA THR A 147 -7.37 -6.08 13.53
C THR A 147 -5.89 -6.28 13.22
N HIS A 148 -5.57 -7.23 12.34
CA HIS A 148 -4.19 -7.52 11.95
C HIS A 148 -3.50 -6.30 11.35
N SER A 149 -4.20 -5.55 10.50
CA SER A 149 -3.66 -4.31 9.91
C SER A 149 -3.42 -3.19 10.93
N GLN A 150 -3.97 -3.31 12.16
CA GLN A 150 -3.76 -2.36 13.26
C GLN A 150 -2.64 -2.78 14.22
N VAL A 151 -2.22 -4.05 14.19
CA VAL A 151 -1.19 -4.59 15.11
C VAL A 151 0.10 -3.76 15.10
N PRO A 152 0.67 -3.34 13.95
CA PRO A 152 1.87 -2.51 13.96
C PRO A 152 1.67 -1.17 14.68
N LEU A 153 0.47 -0.59 14.61
CA LEU A 153 0.13 0.64 15.32
C LEU A 153 0.07 0.38 16.83
N LEU A 154 -0.63 -0.68 17.24
CA LEU A 154 -0.77 -1.05 18.65
C LEU A 154 0.59 -1.37 19.26
N LEU A 155 1.45 -2.11 18.56
CA LEU A 155 2.82 -2.38 19.00
C LEU A 155 3.64 -1.09 19.14
N GLY A 156 3.47 -0.14 18.24
CA GLY A 156 4.13 1.17 18.31
C GLY A 156 3.70 2.00 19.53
N VAL A 157 2.43 1.93 19.91
CA VAL A 157 1.89 2.60 21.11
C VAL A 157 2.34 1.90 22.38
N LEU A 158 2.27 0.58 22.40
CA LEU A 158 2.66 -0.25 23.57
C LEU A 158 4.17 -0.23 23.82
N ASN A 159 4.99 -0.05 22.79
CA ASN A 159 6.43 0.12 22.93
C ASN A 159 6.84 1.33 23.80
N LYS A 160 5.95 2.31 23.93
CA LYS A 160 6.16 3.46 24.82
C LYS A 160 5.75 3.18 26.27
N SER A 161 4.96 2.13 26.52
CA SER A 161 4.33 1.94 27.83
C SER A 161 4.70 0.69 28.62
N SER A 162 5.08 -0.43 28.03
CA SER A 162 5.66 -1.59 28.74
C SER A 162 6.14 -2.73 27.82
N LEU A 163 7.17 -3.47 28.23
CA LEU A 163 7.69 -4.68 27.57
C LEU A 163 6.68 -5.85 27.56
N ARG A 164 5.81 -5.95 28.55
CA ARG A 164 4.80 -7.03 28.67
C ARG A 164 3.70 -6.98 27.60
N GLY A 165 3.31 -5.79 27.17
CA GLY A 165 2.28 -5.63 26.13
C GLY A 165 2.71 -6.14 24.75
N ARG A 166 4.00 -6.02 24.42
CA ARG A 166 4.57 -6.54 23.16
C ARG A 166 4.50 -8.05 23.04
N ASP A 167 4.83 -8.76 24.11
CA ASP A 167 4.88 -10.23 24.13
C ASP A 167 3.47 -10.83 24.02
N LEU A 168 2.49 -10.22 24.64
CA LEU A 168 1.11 -10.69 24.62
C LEU A 168 0.41 -10.46 23.26
N LEU A 169 0.58 -9.28 22.64
CA LEU A 169 0.00 -9.01 21.33
C LEU A 169 0.77 -9.69 20.19
N GLY A 170 2.08 -9.65 20.20
CA GLY A 170 2.90 -10.30 19.17
C GLY A 170 2.73 -11.81 19.15
N LYS A 171 2.74 -12.46 20.30
CA LYS A 171 2.57 -13.92 20.40
C LYS A 171 1.14 -14.40 20.20
N ARG A 172 0.12 -13.60 20.53
CA ARG A 172 -1.28 -14.00 20.40
C ARG A 172 -1.92 -13.65 19.07
N ILE A 173 -1.50 -12.58 18.42
CA ILE A 173 -2.18 -12.09 17.21
C ILE A 173 -1.44 -12.53 15.94
N SER A 174 -0.10 -12.54 15.94
CA SER A 174 0.69 -12.91 14.75
C SER A 174 0.54 -14.39 14.35
N PRO A 175 0.60 -15.37 15.27
CA PRO A 175 0.37 -16.77 14.89
C PRO A 175 -1.06 -17.06 14.47
N PHE A 176 -2.06 -16.38 15.06
CA PHE A 176 -3.47 -16.69 14.83
C PHE A 176 -3.99 -16.19 13.48
N ALA A 177 -3.47 -15.09 12.94
CA ALA A 177 -4.10 -14.45 11.79
C ALA A 177 -3.92 -15.23 10.48
N CYS A 178 -2.78 -15.89 10.27
CA CYS A 178 -2.49 -16.56 8.99
C CYS A 178 -2.57 -18.08 9.06
N HIS A 179 -2.28 -18.70 10.22
CA HIS A 179 -2.31 -20.16 10.40
C HIS A 179 -3.72 -20.75 10.62
N TYR A 180 -4.70 -19.93 10.91
CA TYR A 180 -6.09 -20.39 11.11
C TYR A 180 -6.83 -20.67 9.81
N GLN A 181 -6.23 -20.41 8.67
CA GLN A 181 -6.94 -20.35 7.41
C GLN A 181 -6.36 -21.31 6.41
N SER A 182 -6.77 -22.53 6.52
CA SER A 182 -6.72 -23.44 5.40
C SER A 182 -5.62 -24.50 5.42
N GLU A 183 -6.07 -25.68 5.68
CA GLU A 183 -5.43 -26.92 5.28
C GLU A 183 -5.74 -27.24 3.80
N ASP A 184 -6.58 -26.41 3.11
CA ASP A 184 -7.05 -26.67 1.77
C ASP A 184 -6.38 -25.72 0.76
N ILE A 185 -5.69 -26.29 -0.23
CA ILE A 185 -5.08 -25.58 -1.35
C ILE A 185 -6.08 -24.72 -2.14
N SER A 186 -7.38 -25.08 -2.09
CA SER A 186 -8.43 -24.28 -2.73
C SER A 186 -8.54 -22.87 -2.17
N ASP A 187 -8.22 -22.69 -0.89
CA ASP A 187 -8.25 -21.37 -0.25
C ASP A 187 -7.07 -20.51 -0.69
N GLU A 188 -5.91 -21.12 -0.98
CA GLU A 188 -4.78 -20.42 -1.57
C GLU A 188 -5.16 -19.81 -2.93
N LEU A 189 -5.93 -20.53 -3.75
CA LEU A 189 -6.41 -20.07 -5.05
C LEU A 189 -7.45 -18.95 -4.94
N LYS A 190 -8.10 -18.78 -3.79
CA LYS A 190 -9.06 -17.69 -3.52
C LYS A 190 -8.39 -16.39 -3.07
N ARG A 191 -7.08 -16.38 -2.84
CA ARG A 191 -6.36 -15.16 -2.47
C ARG A 191 -6.52 -14.08 -3.56
N PRO A 192 -6.67 -12.81 -3.19
CA PRO A 192 -6.93 -11.74 -4.16
C PRO A 192 -5.66 -11.24 -4.86
N PHE A 193 -4.65 -12.07 -5.04
CA PHE A 193 -3.46 -11.67 -5.79
C PHE A 193 -3.73 -11.67 -7.31
N ILE A 194 -2.94 -10.89 -8.02
CA ILE A 194 -2.94 -10.81 -9.48
C ILE A 194 -1.70 -11.55 -9.97
N ARG A 195 -1.87 -12.64 -10.71
CA ARG A 195 -0.75 -13.36 -11.29
C ARG A 195 -0.10 -12.55 -12.40
N PRO A 196 1.18 -12.74 -12.70
CA PRO A 196 1.82 -12.13 -13.86
C PRO A 196 1.05 -12.34 -15.17
N GLU A 197 0.50 -13.54 -15.37
CA GLU A 197 -0.27 -13.93 -16.55
C GLU A 197 -1.62 -13.19 -16.65
N ASP A 198 -2.17 -12.76 -15.53
CA ASP A 198 -3.46 -12.06 -15.49
C ASP A 198 -3.35 -10.56 -15.81
N ILE A 199 -2.16 -9.99 -15.93
CA ILE A 199 -1.97 -8.54 -16.15
C ILE A 199 -2.66 -8.07 -17.42
N SER A 200 -2.55 -8.84 -18.51
CA SER A 200 -3.20 -8.50 -19.78
C SER A 200 -4.72 -8.33 -19.61
N TYR A 201 -5.36 -9.17 -18.78
CA TYR A 201 -6.79 -9.00 -18.49
C TYR A 201 -7.12 -7.62 -17.91
N TYR A 202 -6.30 -7.12 -16.97
CA TYR A 202 -6.53 -5.80 -16.36
C TYR A 202 -6.26 -4.66 -17.33
N GLU A 203 -5.24 -4.79 -18.18
CA GLU A 203 -4.90 -3.81 -19.20
C GLU A 203 -5.96 -3.75 -20.30
N ASP A 204 -6.31 -4.88 -20.90
CA ASP A 204 -7.25 -4.98 -22.02
C ASP A 204 -8.66 -4.50 -21.63
N ASN A 205 -9.04 -4.68 -20.37
CA ASN A 205 -10.32 -4.22 -19.85
C ASN A 205 -10.24 -2.85 -19.16
N GLY A 206 -9.07 -2.19 -19.15
CA GLY A 206 -8.89 -0.88 -18.54
C GLY A 206 -9.24 -0.81 -17.05
N LEU A 207 -8.91 -1.87 -16.28
CA LEU A 207 -9.34 -2.03 -14.88
C LEU A 207 -8.38 -1.41 -13.87
N ALA A 208 -7.15 -1.08 -14.26
CA ALA A 208 -6.16 -0.44 -13.42
C ALA A 208 -5.14 0.35 -14.25
N ASP A 209 -4.50 1.35 -13.63
CA ASP A 209 -3.39 2.09 -14.22
C ASP A 209 -2.03 1.55 -13.73
N TYR A 210 -2.00 0.93 -12.55
CA TYR A 210 -0.77 0.43 -11.92
C TYR A 210 -1.01 -0.88 -11.18
N ILE A 211 -0.04 -1.77 -11.27
CA ILE A 211 0.07 -2.94 -10.38
C ILE A 211 1.24 -2.71 -9.44
N LYS A 212 0.99 -2.78 -8.13
CA LYS A 212 2.02 -2.64 -7.10
C LYS A 212 2.55 -4.00 -6.70
N ILE A 213 3.85 -4.20 -6.86
CA ILE A 213 4.56 -5.34 -6.30
C ILE A 213 4.94 -4.99 -4.85
N ALA A 214 4.46 -5.78 -3.90
CA ALA A 214 4.70 -5.60 -2.47
C ALA A 214 5.93 -6.41 -1.99
N TYR A 215 6.12 -6.49 -0.66
CA TYR A 215 7.20 -7.23 0.01
C TYR A 215 8.60 -6.70 -0.30
N ARG A 216 8.90 -5.53 0.27
CA ARG A 216 10.17 -4.81 0.09
C ARG A 216 11.26 -5.24 1.08
N ASP A 217 10.93 -6.10 2.01
CA ASP A 217 11.77 -6.71 3.03
C ASP A 217 12.42 -8.03 2.57
N GLU A 218 12.12 -8.44 1.35
CA GLU A 218 12.76 -9.56 0.68
C GLU A 218 14.14 -9.17 0.13
N ASP A 219 14.99 -10.15 -0.10
CA ASP A 219 16.30 -9.92 -0.69
C ASP A 219 16.24 -9.44 -2.16
N SER A 220 17.33 -8.88 -2.64
CA SER A 220 17.39 -8.31 -3.98
C SER A 220 17.20 -9.34 -5.10
N PRO A 221 17.73 -10.57 -5.03
CA PRO A 221 17.45 -11.62 -6.01
C PRO A 221 15.96 -11.94 -6.13
N THR A 222 15.29 -12.22 -5.01
CA THR A 222 13.85 -12.52 -4.93
C THR A 222 13.00 -11.39 -5.50
N LEU A 223 13.31 -10.14 -5.16
CA LEU A 223 12.62 -8.98 -5.72
C LEU A 223 12.81 -8.87 -7.25
N ARG A 224 14.03 -9.11 -7.75
CA ARG A 224 14.29 -9.10 -9.20
C ARG A 224 13.51 -10.17 -9.93
N GLU A 225 13.40 -11.35 -9.38
CA GLU A 225 12.62 -12.45 -9.95
C GLU A 225 11.13 -12.09 -10.03
N LYS A 226 10.56 -11.55 -8.95
CA LYS A 226 9.19 -11.06 -8.93
C LYS A 226 8.95 -9.95 -9.98
N TYR A 227 9.83 -8.97 -10.05
CA TYR A 227 9.73 -7.93 -11.06
C TYR A 227 9.82 -8.51 -12.47
N ALA A 228 10.79 -9.41 -12.74
CA ALA A 228 10.95 -10.05 -14.04
C ALA A 228 9.67 -10.81 -14.46
N ALA A 229 9.06 -11.57 -13.53
CA ALA A 229 7.82 -12.29 -13.77
C ALA A 229 6.68 -11.35 -14.20
N TYR A 230 6.49 -10.24 -13.47
CA TYR A 230 5.44 -9.28 -13.81
C TYR A 230 5.70 -8.51 -15.10
N PHE A 231 6.96 -8.21 -15.44
CA PHE A 231 7.31 -7.57 -16.71
C PHE A 231 7.17 -8.54 -17.90
N SER A 232 7.55 -9.80 -17.74
CA SER A 232 7.39 -10.82 -18.78
C SER A 232 5.97 -11.37 -18.90
N ARG A 233 5.11 -11.07 -17.91
CA ARG A 233 3.72 -11.58 -17.80
C ARG A 233 3.64 -13.11 -17.79
N THR A 234 4.65 -13.75 -17.27
CA THR A 234 4.74 -15.21 -17.15
C THR A 234 5.64 -15.59 -16.00
N TYR A 235 5.33 -16.70 -15.35
CA TYR A 235 6.16 -17.26 -14.30
C TYR A 235 6.01 -18.77 -14.23
N LYS A 236 7.14 -19.48 -14.23
CA LYS A 236 7.17 -20.93 -14.03
C LYS A 236 7.56 -21.19 -12.58
N GLY A 237 6.60 -21.51 -11.73
CA GLY A 237 6.81 -21.74 -10.31
C GLY A 237 5.71 -21.15 -9.44
N ASN A 238 5.99 -20.99 -8.16
CA ASN A 238 5.09 -20.36 -7.22
C ASN A 238 5.75 -19.14 -6.60
N LEU A 239 5.29 -17.94 -6.98
CA LEU A 239 5.78 -16.66 -6.46
C LEU A 239 5.55 -16.45 -4.95
N PHE A 240 4.76 -17.32 -4.31
CA PHE A 240 4.48 -17.27 -2.87
C PHE A 240 5.34 -18.25 -2.08
N LEU A 241 5.88 -19.28 -2.72
CA LEU A 241 6.76 -20.27 -2.12
C LEU A 241 8.22 -19.87 -2.35
N HIS A 242 8.61 -18.68 -1.92
CA HIS A 242 10.01 -18.46 -1.63
C HIS A 242 10.25 -19.06 -0.25
N PRO A 243 11.16 -20.05 -0.14
CA PRO A 243 11.58 -20.53 1.16
C PRO A 243 12.18 -19.35 1.94
N ASP A 244 11.73 -19.22 3.20
CA ASP A 244 12.41 -18.41 4.19
C ASP A 244 13.83 -18.95 4.41
#